data_6de0ad2b830027143a03a7902f48b08e
#
_entry.id   6de0ad2b830027143a03a7902f48b08e
#
_cell.length_a   1.000
_cell.length_b   1.000
_cell.length_c   1.000
_cell.angle_alpha   90.00
_cell.angle_beta   90.00
_cell.angle_gamma   90.00
#
_symmetry.space_group_name_H-M   'P 1'
#
loop_
_entity.id
_entity.type
_entity.pdbx_description
1 polymer ?
#
loop_
_entity_poly.entity_id
_entity_poly.type
_entity_poly.pdbx_seq_one_letter_code
_entity_poly.pdbx_strand_id
1 'polypeptide(L)'
;VQDSLKRSQVLGSSRYIAQEFRALCAGAGITEEKRVPLVSRHDESIRFTNSTISVLKPLLQNGVSNPSFLLQPALRLQNIEHWKRTGSMSAFGCYFMAFGALAGPSWLEEFHALVSAFLVHRLGIPEERVVWRYSSRDVELARAVEALGMPSEADGYEPSRYRHVFGVGGTTGRNSNVAIRTDRGLFDVGNVIVIEHNGVPVGVEMAFGINNLLSRAENLAHPVHASVAHGVIRELGCRPDFGSEIETDALGSAAALALDGLRPSGRGRGRNFRDFLKVLAPALNYSRMEETVQAATRAEMELRTVASEPDGFEDLCPEEAADIILTGIRKISPTIGPVSTALQKVTS
;
A
#
# COMPACT_ATOMS: atom_id res chain seq x y z
N VAL A 1 -12.60 -7.82 -20.53
CA VAL A 1 -12.10 -7.59 -19.17
C VAL A 1 -10.81 -6.81 -19.31
N GLN A 2 -10.72 -5.65 -18.66
CA GLN A 2 -9.51 -4.82 -18.66
C GLN A 2 -8.51 -5.48 -17.69
N ASP A 3 -7.44 -6.10 -18.19
CA ASP A 3 -6.48 -6.81 -17.35
C ASP A 3 -5.51 -5.88 -16.59
N SER A 4 -5.53 -4.57 -16.88
CA SER A 4 -4.66 -3.58 -16.24
C SER A 4 -5.12 -2.15 -16.52
N LEU A 5 -4.74 -1.22 -15.65
CA LEU A 5 -4.96 0.21 -15.81
C LEU A 5 -3.75 0.90 -16.44
N LYS A 6 -3.99 1.96 -17.23
CA LYS A 6 -2.93 2.89 -17.67
C LYS A 6 -2.46 3.72 -16.48
N ARG A 7 -1.23 4.24 -16.53
CA ARG A 7 -0.67 5.13 -15.49
C ARG A 7 -1.59 6.31 -15.17
N SER A 8 -2.10 6.99 -16.19
CA SER A 8 -3.01 8.13 -16.02
C SER A 8 -4.32 7.75 -15.32
N GLN A 9 -4.85 6.56 -15.57
CA GLN A 9 -6.04 6.05 -14.88
C GLN A 9 -5.73 5.77 -13.42
N VAL A 10 -4.60 5.10 -13.11
CA VAL A 10 -4.19 4.85 -11.71
C VAL A 10 -4.03 6.15 -10.95
N LEU A 11 -3.35 7.15 -11.51
CA LEU A 11 -3.16 8.46 -10.88
C LEU A 11 -4.48 9.21 -10.70
N GLY A 12 -5.35 9.22 -11.73
CA GLY A 12 -6.67 9.86 -11.65
C GLY A 12 -7.55 9.22 -10.59
N SER A 13 -7.66 7.88 -10.59
CA SER A 13 -8.44 7.15 -9.58
C SER A 13 -7.86 7.31 -8.17
N SER A 14 -6.53 7.30 -8.02
CA SER A 14 -5.90 7.52 -6.72
C SER A 14 -6.18 8.91 -6.16
N ARG A 15 -6.14 9.95 -6.99
CA ARG A 15 -6.53 11.32 -6.61
C ARG A 15 -8.00 11.39 -6.19
N TYR A 16 -8.89 10.77 -6.97
CA TYR A 16 -10.31 10.73 -6.66
C TYR A 16 -10.57 10.04 -5.31
N ILE A 17 -10.01 8.85 -5.10
CA ILE A 17 -10.12 8.11 -3.81
C ILE A 17 -9.63 8.98 -2.65
N ALA A 18 -8.46 9.63 -2.80
CA ALA A 18 -7.89 10.49 -1.76
C ALA A 18 -8.77 11.72 -1.47
N GLN A 19 -9.31 12.37 -2.50
CA GLN A 19 -10.20 13.54 -2.36
C GLN A 19 -11.50 13.16 -1.66
N GLU A 20 -12.13 12.05 -2.06
CA GLU A 20 -13.37 11.58 -1.44
C GLU A 20 -13.16 11.14 0.01
N PHE A 21 -12.00 10.52 0.32
CA PHE A 21 -11.67 10.17 1.70
C PHE A 21 -11.44 11.40 2.57
N ARG A 22 -10.71 12.41 2.07
CA ARG A 22 -10.55 13.70 2.76
C ARG A 22 -11.88 14.39 3.02
N ALA A 23 -12.74 14.45 2.00
CA ALA A 23 -14.06 15.07 2.13
C ALA A 23 -14.94 14.34 3.16
N LEU A 24 -14.88 13.00 3.19
CA LEU A 24 -15.58 12.19 4.19
C LEU A 24 -15.07 12.50 5.61
N CYS A 25 -13.75 12.44 5.81
CA CYS A 25 -13.12 12.68 7.11
C CYS A 25 -13.38 14.11 7.61
N ALA A 26 -13.23 15.10 6.73
CA ALA A 26 -13.50 16.51 7.08
C ALA A 26 -14.98 16.71 7.48
N GLY A 27 -15.92 16.07 6.75
CA GLY A 27 -17.35 16.10 7.09
C GLY A 27 -17.67 15.48 8.45
N ALA A 28 -16.87 14.51 8.90
CA ALA A 28 -16.97 13.88 10.21
C ALA A 28 -16.15 14.58 11.31
N GLY A 29 -15.47 15.69 11.00
CA GLY A 29 -14.63 16.41 11.97
C GLY A 29 -13.31 15.70 12.30
N ILE A 30 -12.82 14.83 11.43
CA ILE A 30 -11.55 14.11 11.58
C ILE A 30 -10.44 14.96 10.95
N THR A 31 -9.35 15.21 11.69
CA THR A 31 -8.25 16.09 11.28
C THR A 31 -7.20 15.34 10.47
N GLU A 32 -6.67 15.95 9.39
CA GLU A 32 -5.57 15.36 8.61
C GLU A 32 -4.22 15.53 9.31
N GLU A 33 -3.52 14.43 9.52
CA GLU A 33 -2.15 14.38 10.04
C GLU A 33 -1.13 14.39 8.89
N LYS A 34 0.09 14.83 9.22
CA LYS A 34 1.19 14.85 8.27
C LYS A 34 1.78 13.46 8.06
N ARG A 35 2.21 13.17 6.82
CA ARG A 35 2.92 11.93 6.49
C ARG A 35 4.37 11.96 6.96
N VAL A 36 4.91 10.78 7.25
CA VAL A 36 6.32 10.57 7.56
C VAL A 36 7.02 9.80 6.43
N PRO A 37 8.36 9.81 6.35
CA PRO A 37 9.07 9.00 5.35
C PRO A 37 8.81 7.50 5.57
N LEU A 38 8.91 6.72 4.48
CA LEU A 38 8.89 5.24 4.56
C LEU A 38 10.00 4.72 5.48
N VAL A 39 11.17 5.36 5.43
CA VAL A 39 12.28 5.08 6.33
C VAL A 39 12.01 5.76 7.65
N SER A 40 11.26 5.09 8.54
CA SER A 40 10.92 5.64 9.85
C SER A 40 12.17 6.14 10.59
N ARG A 41 12.12 7.41 11.00
CA ARG A 41 13.16 8.06 11.83
C ARG A 41 12.77 8.09 13.30
N HIS A 42 11.50 7.86 13.60
CA HIS A 42 10.91 8.04 14.93
C HIS A 42 10.53 6.73 15.61
N ASP A 43 10.34 5.63 14.86
CA ASP A 43 10.02 4.32 15.41
C ASP A 43 11.07 3.29 14.97
N GLU A 44 12.01 2.99 15.86
CA GLU A 44 13.06 2.00 15.63
C GLU A 44 12.53 0.54 15.64
N SER A 45 11.32 0.32 16.16
CA SER A 45 10.69 -1.01 16.21
C SER A 45 10.29 -1.50 14.83
N ILE A 46 10.09 -0.60 13.86
CA ILE A 46 9.76 -0.90 12.48
C ILE A 46 10.89 -0.54 11.53
N ARG A 47 11.11 -1.37 10.53
CA ARG A 47 12.10 -1.08 9.48
C ARG A 47 11.63 -0.01 8.52
N PHE A 48 10.35 -0.07 8.17
CA PHE A 48 9.66 0.87 7.29
C PHE A 48 8.28 1.16 7.84
N THR A 49 7.76 2.34 7.57
CA THR A 49 6.36 2.68 7.77
C THR A 49 5.50 1.72 6.94
N ASN A 50 4.64 0.94 7.60
CA ASN A 50 3.95 -0.19 6.98
C ASN A 50 2.42 -0.06 7.00
N SER A 51 1.89 1.01 7.61
CA SER A 51 0.47 1.31 7.74
C SER A 51 0.27 2.71 8.32
N THR A 52 -0.95 3.20 8.30
CA THR A 52 -1.36 4.48 8.93
C THR A 52 -1.14 4.46 10.43
N ILE A 53 -1.46 3.36 11.11
CA ILE A 53 -1.25 3.24 12.56
C ILE A 53 0.22 3.36 12.95
N SER A 54 1.16 3.02 12.09
CA SER A 54 2.59 3.20 12.36
C SER A 54 2.96 4.68 12.62
N VAL A 55 2.19 5.61 12.05
CA VAL A 55 2.34 7.06 12.24
C VAL A 55 1.50 7.54 13.41
N LEU A 56 0.27 7.04 13.54
CA LEU A 56 -0.70 7.50 14.53
C LEU A 56 -0.52 6.89 15.94
N LYS A 57 0.38 5.91 16.10
CA LYS A 57 0.67 5.27 17.41
C LYS A 57 0.88 6.23 18.59
N PRO A 58 1.58 7.36 18.45
CA PRO A 58 1.77 8.29 19.55
C PRO A 58 0.46 8.82 20.14
N LEU A 59 -0.60 8.92 19.33
CA LEU A 59 -1.92 9.35 19.79
C LEU A 59 -2.56 8.34 20.75
N LEU A 60 -2.27 7.03 20.58
CA LEU A 60 -2.78 5.98 21.48
C LEU A 60 -2.21 6.09 22.90
N GLN A 61 -0.94 6.52 23.04
CA GLN A 61 -0.28 6.61 24.34
C GLN A 61 -0.84 7.71 25.22
N ASN A 62 -1.33 8.79 24.60
CA ASN A 62 -1.89 9.95 25.30
C ASN A 62 -3.43 9.91 25.41
N GLY A 63 -4.05 8.81 24.96
CA GLY A 63 -5.50 8.75 24.73
C GLY A 63 -5.87 9.54 23.45
N VAL A 64 -6.69 8.95 22.60
CA VAL A 64 -7.13 9.62 21.36
C VAL A 64 -8.20 10.64 21.70
N SER A 65 -7.78 11.89 21.94
CA SER A 65 -8.69 12.98 22.29
C SER A 65 -9.44 13.53 21.09
N ASN A 66 -8.77 13.56 19.91
CA ASN A 66 -9.35 14.00 18.64
C ASN A 66 -9.11 12.96 17.57
N PRO A 67 -10.13 12.65 16.76
CA PRO A 67 -9.94 11.73 15.64
C PRO A 67 -9.02 12.35 14.57
N SER A 68 -8.10 11.55 14.06
CA SER A 68 -7.12 11.95 13.05
C SER A 68 -7.03 10.95 11.92
N PHE A 69 -6.76 11.41 10.68
CA PHE A 69 -6.54 10.58 9.51
C PHE A 69 -5.28 11.00 8.77
N LEU A 70 -4.76 10.13 7.93
CA LEU A 70 -3.69 10.47 6.97
C LEU A 70 -3.69 9.54 5.75
N LEU A 71 -3.00 10.02 4.70
CA LEU A 71 -2.62 9.24 3.54
C LEU A 71 -1.09 9.11 3.54
N GLN A 72 -0.58 7.88 3.54
CA GLN A 72 0.79 7.57 3.86
C GLN A 72 1.37 6.50 2.91
N PRO A 73 2.49 6.74 2.22
CA PRO A 73 3.25 5.68 1.58
C PRO A 73 3.62 4.59 2.59
N ALA A 74 3.37 3.33 2.26
CA ALA A 74 3.59 2.20 3.15
C ALA A 74 4.33 1.05 2.47
N LEU A 75 5.22 0.37 3.20
CA LEU A 75 6.02 -0.75 2.69
C LEU A 75 6.00 -1.94 3.64
N ARG A 76 5.55 -3.10 3.17
CA ARG A 76 5.47 -4.36 3.91
C ARG A 76 6.45 -5.38 3.37
N LEU A 77 7.52 -5.67 4.10
CA LEU A 77 8.57 -6.58 3.68
C LEU A 77 8.15 -8.06 3.64
N GLN A 78 7.12 -8.45 4.39
CA GLN A 78 6.66 -9.84 4.42
C GLN A 78 6.32 -10.38 3.03
N ASN A 79 5.91 -9.54 2.10
CA ASN A 79 5.53 -9.95 0.76
C ASN A 79 6.75 -10.33 -0.11
N ILE A 80 7.86 -9.59 -0.04
CA ILE A 80 9.11 -10.00 -0.72
C ILE A 80 9.73 -11.22 -0.02
N GLU A 81 9.61 -11.34 1.30
CA GLU A 81 10.06 -12.53 2.03
C GLU A 81 9.23 -13.75 1.67
N HIS A 82 7.92 -13.59 1.47
CA HIS A 82 7.06 -14.66 0.94
C HIS A 82 7.54 -15.11 -0.44
N TRP A 83 7.75 -14.17 -1.36
CA TRP A 83 8.25 -14.49 -2.71
C TRP A 83 9.61 -15.21 -2.69
N LYS A 84 10.55 -14.74 -1.87
CA LYS A 84 11.87 -15.40 -1.73
C LYS A 84 11.76 -16.86 -1.26
N ARG A 85 10.78 -17.16 -0.44
CA ARG A 85 10.55 -18.49 0.12
C ARG A 85 9.80 -19.42 -0.82
N THR A 86 8.81 -18.89 -1.56
CA THR A 86 7.84 -19.68 -2.33
C THR A 86 8.02 -19.59 -3.84
N GLY A 87 8.72 -18.58 -4.34
CA GLY A 87 8.81 -18.24 -5.76
C GLY A 87 7.52 -17.65 -6.33
N SER A 88 6.48 -17.44 -5.52
CA SER A 88 5.19 -16.90 -5.95
C SER A 88 4.90 -15.57 -5.25
N MET A 89 4.15 -14.69 -5.93
CA MET A 89 3.69 -13.44 -5.34
C MET A 89 2.65 -13.71 -4.25
N SER A 90 2.67 -12.92 -3.18
CA SER A 90 1.60 -12.92 -2.18
C SER A 90 0.33 -12.26 -2.74
N ALA A 91 -0.80 -12.37 -2.02
CA ALA A 91 -2.05 -11.73 -2.43
C ALA A 91 -1.98 -10.19 -2.51
N PHE A 92 -0.90 -9.58 -1.99
CA PHE A 92 -0.69 -8.13 -1.94
C PHE A 92 0.74 -7.78 -2.36
N GLY A 93 0.93 -6.54 -2.87
CA GLY A 93 2.24 -5.96 -3.10
C GLY A 93 2.96 -5.55 -1.81
N CYS A 94 4.26 -5.28 -1.90
CA CYS A 94 5.05 -4.73 -0.81
C CYS A 94 4.74 -3.25 -0.59
N TYR A 95 4.71 -2.48 -1.68
CA TYR A 95 4.49 -1.04 -1.67
C TYR A 95 3.06 -0.67 -2.03
N PHE A 96 2.48 0.26 -1.28
CA PHE A 96 1.14 0.80 -1.55
C PHE A 96 0.95 2.16 -0.85
N MET A 97 0.01 2.95 -1.35
CA MET A 97 -0.48 4.15 -0.65
C MET A 97 -1.54 3.72 0.36
N ALA A 98 -1.21 3.79 1.65
CA ALA A 98 -2.14 3.55 2.74
C ALA A 98 -2.96 4.79 3.04
N PHE A 99 -4.20 4.64 3.43
CA PHE A 99 -5.03 5.68 4.01
C PHE A 99 -5.89 5.11 5.14
N GLY A 100 -6.19 5.93 6.13
CA GLY A 100 -6.96 5.49 7.29
C GLY A 100 -7.08 6.56 8.34
N ALA A 101 -7.87 6.29 9.36
CA ALA A 101 -8.11 7.18 10.48
C ALA A 101 -8.07 6.43 11.80
N LEU A 102 -7.74 7.16 12.87
CA LEU A 102 -7.72 6.71 14.26
C LEU A 102 -8.61 7.60 15.10
N ALA A 103 -9.43 7.00 15.94
CA ALA A 103 -10.30 7.71 16.88
C ALA A 103 -10.37 6.99 18.23
N GLY A 104 -11.03 7.58 19.21
CA GLY A 104 -11.32 6.94 20.48
C GLY A 104 -12.26 5.74 20.34
N PRO A 105 -12.37 4.85 21.37
CA PRO A 105 -13.15 3.61 21.29
C PRO A 105 -14.64 3.82 20.96
N SER A 106 -15.21 4.95 21.30
CA SER A 106 -16.62 5.29 21.01
C SER A 106 -16.95 5.46 19.52
N TRP A 107 -15.93 5.50 18.65
CA TRP A 107 -16.09 5.67 17.20
C TRP A 107 -16.28 4.34 16.44
N LEU A 108 -16.47 3.23 17.13
CA LEU A 108 -16.56 1.92 16.47
C LEU A 108 -17.70 1.85 15.43
N GLU A 109 -18.91 2.20 15.84
CA GLU A 109 -20.09 2.19 14.97
C GLU A 109 -19.98 3.26 13.88
N GLU A 110 -19.48 4.46 14.24
CA GLU A 110 -19.27 5.55 13.29
C GLU A 110 -18.27 5.17 12.18
N PHE A 111 -17.15 4.53 12.52
CA PHE A 111 -16.18 4.11 11.52
C PHE A 111 -16.74 3.03 10.57
N HIS A 112 -17.57 2.12 11.07
CA HIS A 112 -18.26 1.18 10.21
C HIS A 112 -19.22 1.89 9.22
N ALA A 113 -19.98 2.87 9.71
CA ALA A 113 -20.87 3.67 8.88
C ALA A 113 -20.08 4.52 7.87
N LEU A 114 -19.02 5.18 8.27
CA LEU A 114 -18.15 5.99 7.39
C LEU A 114 -17.51 5.14 6.30
N VAL A 115 -16.99 3.95 6.63
CA VAL A 115 -16.41 3.02 5.66
C VAL A 115 -17.45 2.59 4.64
N SER A 116 -18.65 2.24 5.09
CA SER A 116 -19.74 1.83 4.21
C SER A 116 -20.17 2.97 3.29
N ALA A 117 -20.36 4.17 3.83
CA ALA A 117 -20.71 5.37 3.06
C ALA A 117 -19.61 5.73 2.06
N PHE A 118 -18.35 5.58 2.44
CA PHE A 118 -17.19 5.82 1.55
C PHE A 118 -17.24 4.89 0.33
N LEU A 119 -17.35 3.59 0.55
CA LEU A 119 -17.35 2.62 -0.55
C LEU A 119 -18.56 2.74 -1.46
N VAL A 120 -19.76 2.84 -0.87
CA VAL A 120 -21.03 2.82 -1.63
C VAL A 120 -21.35 4.20 -2.19
N HIS A 121 -21.39 5.24 -1.35
CA HIS A 121 -21.91 6.54 -1.76
C HIS A 121 -20.86 7.47 -2.36
N ARG A 122 -19.59 7.37 -1.91
CA ARG A 122 -18.52 8.22 -2.44
C ARG A 122 -17.82 7.59 -3.64
N LEU A 123 -17.50 6.30 -3.57
CA LEU A 123 -16.83 5.59 -4.66
C LEU A 123 -17.78 4.93 -5.65
N GLY A 124 -19.09 4.89 -5.36
CA GLY A 124 -20.10 4.30 -6.24
C GLY A 124 -19.98 2.79 -6.43
N ILE A 125 -19.37 2.08 -5.48
CA ILE A 125 -19.33 0.61 -5.53
C ILE A 125 -20.72 0.08 -5.18
N PRO A 126 -21.33 -0.76 -6.02
CA PRO A 126 -22.65 -1.34 -5.73
C PRO A 126 -22.69 -2.01 -4.35
N GLU A 127 -23.71 -1.71 -3.56
CA GLU A 127 -23.83 -2.19 -2.17
C GLU A 127 -23.76 -3.71 -2.08
N GLU A 128 -24.34 -4.44 -3.01
CA GLU A 128 -24.32 -5.90 -3.09
C GLU A 128 -22.93 -6.49 -3.34
N ARG A 129 -21.96 -5.66 -3.77
CA ARG A 129 -20.55 -6.05 -3.90
C ARG A 129 -19.75 -5.79 -2.63
N VAL A 130 -20.22 -4.93 -1.73
CA VAL A 130 -19.53 -4.60 -0.47
C VAL A 130 -20.00 -5.56 0.61
N VAL A 131 -19.11 -6.37 1.15
CA VAL A 131 -19.43 -7.41 2.12
C VAL A 131 -18.56 -7.25 3.37
N TRP A 132 -19.19 -7.10 4.51
CA TRP A 132 -18.50 -7.10 5.79
C TRP A 132 -18.23 -8.53 6.25
N ARG A 133 -17.02 -8.76 6.81
CA ARG A 133 -16.59 -10.06 7.34
C ARG A 133 -16.10 -9.88 8.76
N TYR A 134 -16.59 -10.73 9.65
CA TYR A 134 -16.27 -10.63 11.08
C TYR A 134 -16.31 -12.00 11.75
N SER A 135 -15.67 -12.10 12.92
CA SER A 135 -15.77 -13.30 13.76
C SER A 135 -17.13 -13.33 14.48
N SER A 136 -17.91 -14.40 14.29
CA SER A 136 -19.17 -14.61 15.03
C SER A 136 -18.97 -14.70 16.56
N ARG A 137 -17.72 -14.84 17.03
CA ARG A 137 -17.35 -14.88 18.44
C ARG A 137 -17.05 -13.50 19.03
N ASP A 138 -16.94 -12.46 18.20
CA ASP A 138 -16.74 -11.09 18.65
C ASP A 138 -18.08 -10.34 18.62
N VAL A 139 -18.77 -10.36 19.76
CA VAL A 139 -20.14 -9.83 19.88
C VAL A 139 -20.21 -8.32 19.60
N GLU A 140 -19.17 -7.56 19.96
CA GLU A 140 -19.14 -6.10 19.77
C GLU A 140 -18.99 -5.76 18.28
N LEU A 141 -18.02 -6.38 17.59
CA LEU A 141 -17.84 -6.21 16.15
C LEU A 141 -19.04 -6.76 15.35
N ALA A 142 -19.59 -7.91 15.76
CA ALA A 142 -20.79 -8.45 15.12
C ALA A 142 -21.95 -7.46 15.18
N ARG A 143 -22.24 -6.88 16.35
CA ARG A 143 -23.30 -5.88 16.54
C ARG A 143 -23.06 -4.64 15.67
N ALA A 144 -21.83 -4.10 15.64
CA ALA A 144 -21.52 -2.93 14.85
C ALA A 144 -21.70 -3.17 13.35
N VAL A 145 -21.34 -4.36 12.85
CA VAL A 145 -21.53 -4.72 11.43
C VAL A 145 -23.02 -4.98 11.12
N GLU A 146 -23.71 -5.74 11.95
CA GLU A 146 -25.13 -6.10 11.73
C GLU A 146 -26.04 -4.87 11.76
N ALA A 147 -25.69 -3.85 12.56
CA ALA A 147 -26.42 -2.58 12.63
C ALA A 147 -26.41 -1.80 11.30
N LEU A 148 -25.45 -2.07 10.41
CA LEU A 148 -25.40 -1.42 9.08
C LEU A 148 -26.51 -1.90 8.13
N GLY A 149 -27.04 -3.09 8.33
CA GLY A 149 -28.00 -3.71 7.41
C GLY A 149 -27.43 -4.08 6.04
N MET A 150 -26.10 -4.04 5.89
CA MET A 150 -25.39 -4.36 4.64
C MET A 150 -25.08 -5.85 4.51
N PRO A 151 -24.73 -6.33 3.29
CA PRO A 151 -24.26 -7.69 3.11
C PRO A 151 -23.10 -8.02 4.06
N SER A 152 -23.21 -9.13 4.78
CA SER A 152 -22.17 -9.54 5.74
C SER A 152 -22.04 -11.06 5.82
N GLU A 153 -20.83 -11.52 6.18
CA GLU A 153 -20.49 -12.93 6.39
C GLU A 153 -19.86 -13.09 7.77
N ALA A 154 -20.57 -13.77 8.66
CA ALA A 154 -20.04 -14.18 9.95
C ALA A 154 -19.12 -15.39 9.77
N ASP A 155 -17.88 -15.28 10.23
CA ASP A 155 -16.87 -16.32 10.13
C ASP A 155 -16.76 -17.08 11.46
N GLY A 156 -17.04 -18.38 11.43
CA GLY A 156 -16.92 -19.26 12.60
C GLY A 156 -15.47 -19.67 12.94
N TYR A 157 -14.48 -19.21 12.18
CA TYR A 157 -13.07 -19.50 12.41
C TYR A 157 -12.56 -18.90 13.74
N GLU A 158 -11.40 -19.39 14.18
CA GLU A 158 -10.75 -18.90 15.39
C GLU A 158 -10.55 -17.37 15.34
N PRO A 159 -10.77 -16.66 16.46
CA PRO A 159 -10.59 -15.20 16.51
C PRO A 159 -9.20 -14.71 16.07
N SER A 160 -8.18 -15.61 16.10
CA SER A 160 -6.82 -15.30 15.66
C SER A 160 -6.72 -14.75 14.23
N ARG A 161 -7.66 -15.13 13.34
CA ARG A 161 -7.72 -14.60 11.96
C ARG A 161 -8.08 -13.11 11.92
N TYR A 162 -8.78 -12.62 12.93
CA TYR A 162 -9.23 -11.24 13.05
C TYR A 162 -8.47 -10.50 14.15
N ARG A 163 -7.19 -10.84 14.33
CA ARG A 163 -6.33 -10.22 15.35
C ARG A 163 -5.08 -9.61 14.73
N HIS A 164 -4.70 -8.47 15.28
CA HIS A 164 -3.49 -7.74 14.94
C HIS A 164 -2.54 -7.65 16.13
N VAL A 165 -1.23 -7.59 15.83
CA VAL A 165 -0.18 -7.31 16.80
C VAL A 165 0.57 -6.08 16.31
N PHE A 166 0.68 -5.04 17.15
CA PHE A 166 1.24 -3.75 16.77
C PHE A 166 2.73 -3.60 17.12
N GLY A 167 3.38 -4.64 17.62
CA GLY A 167 4.79 -4.59 18.03
C GLY A 167 5.05 -3.79 19.31
N VAL A 168 3.99 -3.36 20.00
CA VAL A 168 4.03 -2.70 21.31
C VAL A 168 3.52 -3.69 22.36
N GLY A 169 4.29 -3.89 23.43
CA GLY A 169 3.91 -4.83 24.48
C GLY A 169 2.51 -4.54 25.04
N GLY A 170 1.69 -5.58 25.16
CA GLY A 170 0.32 -5.45 25.65
C GLY A 170 -0.69 -4.86 24.66
N THR A 171 -0.25 -4.41 23.48
CA THR A 171 -1.17 -3.80 22.49
C THR A 171 -1.50 -4.81 21.39
N THR A 172 -2.79 -5.08 21.25
CA THR A 172 -3.37 -5.99 20.25
C THR A 172 -4.56 -5.29 19.57
N GLY A 173 -5.02 -5.85 18.45
CA GLY A 173 -6.24 -5.39 17.80
C GLY A 173 -7.12 -6.57 17.41
N ARG A 174 -8.42 -6.35 17.40
CA ARG A 174 -9.42 -7.24 16.82
C ARG A 174 -10.22 -6.46 15.80
N ASN A 175 -10.61 -7.08 14.70
CA ASN A 175 -11.15 -6.35 13.56
C ASN A 175 -12.34 -7.05 12.89
N SER A 176 -13.11 -6.25 12.19
CA SER A 176 -13.93 -6.66 11.05
C SER A 176 -13.22 -6.23 9.77
N ASN A 177 -13.39 -7.01 8.70
CA ASN A 177 -12.89 -6.67 7.36
C ASN A 177 -14.04 -6.25 6.46
N VAL A 178 -13.79 -5.27 5.60
CA VAL A 178 -14.67 -4.99 4.47
C VAL A 178 -14.02 -5.55 3.20
N ALA A 179 -14.82 -6.26 2.43
CA ALA A 179 -14.40 -6.95 1.21
C ALA A 179 -15.23 -6.50 0.02
N ILE A 180 -14.67 -6.62 -1.18
CA ILE A 180 -15.39 -6.38 -2.45
C ILE A 180 -15.53 -7.71 -3.18
N ARG A 181 -16.76 -8.01 -3.61
CA ARG A 181 -17.07 -9.14 -4.48
C ARG A 181 -16.68 -8.82 -5.91
N THR A 182 -15.85 -9.70 -6.48
CA THR A 182 -15.37 -9.64 -7.86
C THR A 182 -15.74 -10.92 -8.60
N ASP A 183 -15.51 -11.00 -9.90
CA ASP A 183 -15.69 -12.24 -10.68
C ASP A 183 -14.77 -13.37 -10.21
N ARG A 184 -13.69 -13.04 -9.48
CA ARG A 184 -12.68 -13.98 -8.98
C ARG A 184 -12.90 -14.38 -7.51
N GLY A 185 -13.90 -13.81 -6.84
CA GLY A 185 -14.21 -14.10 -5.45
C GLY A 185 -14.34 -12.86 -4.57
N LEU A 186 -14.30 -13.06 -3.28
CA LEU A 186 -14.42 -12.03 -2.26
C LEU A 186 -13.04 -11.67 -1.72
N PHE A 187 -12.66 -10.39 -1.79
CA PHE A 187 -11.33 -9.92 -1.41
C PHE A 187 -11.42 -8.75 -0.42
N ASP A 188 -10.74 -8.88 0.70
CA ASP A 188 -10.65 -7.82 1.70
C ASP A 188 -9.94 -6.60 1.12
N VAL A 189 -10.52 -5.41 1.32
CA VAL A 189 -9.98 -4.13 0.84
C VAL A 189 -9.61 -3.18 1.97
N GLY A 190 -10.17 -3.39 3.15
CA GLY A 190 -9.92 -2.59 4.35
C GLY A 190 -10.45 -3.27 5.59
N ASN A 191 -10.29 -2.60 6.71
CA ASN A 191 -10.78 -3.08 8.01
C ASN A 191 -11.11 -1.94 8.96
N VAL A 192 -11.92 -2.27 9.98
CA VAL A 192 -12.11 -1.49 11.19
C VAL A 192 -11.55 -2.31 12.34
N ILE A 193 -10.61 -1.74 13.10
CA ILE A 193 -9.84 -2.44 14.12
C ILE A 193 -10.09 -1.77 15.47
N VAL A 194 -10.57 -2.50 16.44
CA VAL A 194 -10.56 -2.08 17.86
C VAL A 194 -9.17 -2.37 18.40
N ILE A 195 -8.47 -1.32 18.83
CA ILE A 195 -7.14 -1.41 19.41
C ILE A 195 -7.27 -1.50 20.92
N GLU A 196 -6.63 -2.51 21.52
CA GLU A 196 -6.69 -2.81 22.95
C GLU A 196 -5.28 -2.75 23.54
N HIS A 197 -5.17 -2.17 24.74
CA HIS A 197 -3.98 -2.26 25.55
C HIS A 197 -4.31 -3.04 26.84
N ASN A 198 -3.65 -4.19 27.02
CA ASN A 198 -3.95 -5.14 28.12
C ASN A 198 -5.45 -5.51 28.21
N GLY A 199 -6.11 -5.68 27.06
CA GLY A 199 -7.52 -6.06 26.96
C GLY A 199 -8.50 -4.90 27.15
N VAL A 200 -8.03 -3.67 27.30
CA VAL A 200 -8.88 -2.48 27.40
C VAL A 200 -8.85 -1.73 26.06
N PRO A 201 -10.01 -1.43 25.43
CA PRO A 201 -10.07 -0.64 24.22
C PRO A 201 -9.47 0.76 24.45
N VAL A 202 -8.50 1.15 23.60
CA VAL A 202 -7.82 2.46 23.66
C VAL A 202 -8.02 3.28 22.38
N GLY A 203 -8.51 2.67 21.32
CA GLY A 203 -8.81 3.36 20.07
C GLY A 203 -9.47 2.44 19.05
N VAL A 204 -9.95 3.04 17.98
CA VAL A 204 -10.48 2.36 16.78
C VAL A 204 -9.78 2.95 15.56
N GLU A 205 -9.31 2.07 14.67
CA GLU A 205 -8.71 2.44 13.39
C GLU A 205 -9.60 1.96 12.25
N MET A 206 -9.74 2.76 11.19
CA MET A 206 -10.12 2.29 9.86
C MET A 206 -8.92 2.40 8.93
N ALA A 207 -8.63 1.36 8.13
CA ALA A 207 -7.42 1.30 7.32
C ALA A 207 -7.64 0.64 5.96
N PHE A 208 -7.01 1.23 4.92
CA PHE A 208 -7.08 0.80 3.53
C PHE A 208 -5.74 0.95 2.81
N GLY A 209 -5.66 0.31 1.63
CA GLY A 209 -4.62 0.57 0.64
C GLY A 209 -5.24 0.94 -0.70
N ILE A 210 -4.82 2.06 -1.30
CA ILE A 210 -5.39 2.53 -2.59
C ILE A 210 -5.27 1.46 -3.66
N ASN A 211 -4.09 0.86 -3.84
CA ASN A 211 -3.85 -0.16 -4.86
C ASN A 211 -4.78 -1.37 -4.69
N ASN A 212 -4.98 -1.82 -3.45
CA ASN A 212 -5.86 -2.94 -3.16
C ASN A 212 -7.33 -2.59 -3.45
N LEU A 213 -7.79 -1.46 -2.94
CA LEU A 213 -9.15 -0.99 -3.17
C LEU A 213 -9.45 -0.81 -4.66
N LEU A 214 -8.57 -0.08 -5.37
CA LEU A 214 -8.71 0.17 -6.81
C LEU A 214 -8.72 -1.12 -7.62
N SER A 215 -7.84 -2.08 -7.30
CA SER A 215 -7.79 -3.35 -8.02
C SER A 215 -9.08 -4.16 -7.91
N ARG A 216 -9.74 -4.11 -6.74
CA ARG A 216 -11.00 -4.85 -6.52
C ARG A 216 -12.22 -4.11 -7.06
N ALA A 217 -12.22 -2.78 -7.00
CA ALA A 217 -13.23 -1.97 -7.66
C ALA A 217 -13.24 -2.21 -9.18
N GLU A 218 -12.06 -2.26 -9.81
CA GLU A 218 -11.83 -2.46 -11.24
C GLU A 218 -11.72 -3.94 -11.66
N ASN A 219 -11.96 -4.89 -10.74
CA ASN A 219 -11.91 -6.33 -11.01
C ASN A 219 -10.58 -6.83 -11.58
N LEU A 220 -9.43 -6.22 -11.19
CA LEU A 220 -8.10 -6.65 -11.60
C LEU A 220 -7.66 -7.91 -10.85
N ALA A 221 -6.77 -8.69 -11.47
CA ALA A 221 -6.30 -9.95 -10.90
C ALA A 221 -5.48 -9.76 -9.61
N HIS A 222 -4.64 -8.72 -9.58
CA HIS A 222 -3.72 -8.47 -8.46
C HIS A 222 -3.62 -6.97 -8.13
N PRO A 223 -3.45 -6.56 -6.85
CA PRO A 223 -3.29 -5.15 -6.47
C PRO A 223 -2.13 -4.42 -7.16
N VAL A 224 -1.08 -5.12 -7.50
CA VAL A 224 0.07 -4.56 -8.23
C VAL A 224 -0.34 -4.05 -9.62
N HIS A 225 -1.37 -4.61 -10.25
CA HIS A 225 -1.90 -4.14 -11.53
C HIS A 225 -2.60 -2.77 -11.44
N ALA A 226 -2.91 -2.32 -10.23
CA ALA A 226 -3.40 -0.97 -9.93
C ALA A 226 -2.27 -0.05 -9.43
N SER A 227 -0.99 -0.34 -9.70
CA SER A 227 0.13 0.51 -9.34
C SER A 227 0.60 1.38 -10.50
N VAL A 228 1.18 2.55 -10.19
CA VAL A 228 1.79 3.41 -11.20
C VAL A 228 2.97 2.74 -11.91
N ALA A 229 3.73 1.89 -11.20
CA ALA A 229 4.82 1.11 -11.78
C ALA A 229 4.32 0.15 -12.86
N HIS A 230 3.18 -0.52 -12.64
CA HIS A 230 2.56 -1.37 -13.66
C HIS A 230 2.12 -0.55 -14.88
N GLY A 231 1.48 0.60 -14.67
CA GLY A 231 1.09 1.50 -15.74
C GLY A 231 2.28 1.94 -16.60
N VAL A 232 3.42 2.28 -15.98
CA VAL A 232 4.67 2.63 -16.67
C VAL A 232 5.19 1.47 -17.51
N ILE A 233 5.28 0.26 -16.96
CA ILE A 233 5.75 -0.93 -17.66
C ILE A 233 4.87 -1.20 -18.90
N ARG A 234 3.57 -1.07 -18.76
CA ARG A 234 2.61 -1.27 -19.85
C ARG A 234 2.71 -0.20 -20.93
N GLU A 235 2.88 1.07 -20.57
CA GLU A 235 2.98 2.19 -21.52
C GLU A 235 4.29 2.15 -22.31
N LEU A 236 5.40 1.78 -21.69
CA LEU A 236 6.70 1.72 -22.34
C LEU A 236 6.89 0.46 -23.20
N GLY A 237 5.97 -0.50 -23.12
CA GLY A 237 6.05 -1.74 -23.88
C GLY A 237 7.32 -2.53 -23.58
N CYS A 238 7.77 -2.51 -22.31
CA CYS A 238 8.83 -3.38 -21.86
C CYS A 238 8.47 -4.83 -22.21
N ARG A 239 9.47 -5.63 -22.58
CA ARG A 239 9.31 -7.00 -23.16
C ARG A 239 8.16 -7.80 -22.53
N PRO A 240 7.53 -8.76 -23.29
CA PRO A 240 6.41 -9.56 -22.79
C PRO A 240 6.70 -10.34 -21.52
N ASP A 241 7.97 -10.63 -21.26
CA ASP A 241 8.49 -11.37 -20.11
C ASP A 241 8.97 -10.47 -18.96
N PHE A 242 8.99 -9.12 -19.11
CA PHE A 242 9.22 -8.17 -18.03
C PHE A 242 7.90 -7.54 -17.61
N GLY A 243 7.66 -7.50 -16.32
CA GLY A 243 6.45 -6.93 -15.73
C GLY A 243 5.59 -7.98 -15.04
N SER A 244 6.21 -9.09 -14.61
CA SER A 244 5.60 -9.95 -13.60
C SER A 244 5.25 -9.14 -12.35
N GLU A 245 4.30 -9.61 -11.57
CA GLU A 245 3.84 -8.92 -10.35
C GLU A 245 5.01 -8.59 -9.42
N ILE A 246 5.99 -9.48 -9.30
CA ILE A 246 7.14 -9.25 -8.42
C ILE A 246 8.11 -8.17 -8.95
N GLU A 247 8.36 -8.12 -10.26
CA GLU A 247 9.20 -7.10 -10.88
C GLU A 247 8.52 -5.74 -10.80
N THR A 248 7.23 -5.69 -11.05
CA THR A 248 6.40 -4.49 -10.92
C THR A 248 6.40 -3.96 -9.49
N ASP A 249 6.18 -4.84 -8.51
CA ASP A 249 6.21 -4.49 -7.09
C ASP A 249 7.61 -4.04 -6.64
N ALA A 250 8.65 -4.71 -7.14
CA ALA A 250 10.04 -4.33 -6.88
C ALA A 250 10.38 -2.96 -7.45
N LEU A 251 9.91 -2.63 -8.65
CA LEU A 251 10.11 -1.32 -9.26
C LEU A 251 9.41 -0.21 -8.47
N GLY A 252 8.15 -0.38 -8.12
CA GLY A 252 7.40 0.58 -7.29
C GLY A 252 8.03 0.76 -5.91
N SER A 253 8.40 -0.35 -5.25
CA SER A 253 9.08 -0.31 -3.95
C SER A 253 10.45 0.39 -4.03
N ALA A 254 11.23 0.13 -5.09
CA ALA A 254 12.53 0.76 -5.30
C ALA A 254 12.38 2.27 -5.56
N ALA A 255 11.41 2.69 -6.39
CA ALA A 255 11.12 4.10 -6.65
C ALA A 255 10.75 4.84 -5.35
N ALA A 256 9.85 4.26 -4.57
CA ALA A 256 9.40 4.86 -3.31
C ALA A 256 10.54 5.00 -2.29
N LEU A 257 11.39 3.97 -2.12
CA LEU A 257 12.53 4.02 -1.20
C LEU A 257 13.63 5.00 -1.65
N ALA A 258 13.87 5.09 -2.97
CA ALA A 258 14.86 6.02 -3.51
C ALA A 258 14.41 7.48 -3.36
N LEU A 259 13.13 7.78 -3.57
CA LEU A 259 12.56 9.11 -3.32
C LEU A 259 12.70 9.55 -1.86
N ASP A 260 12.66 8.62 -0.90
CA ASP A 260 12.96 8.90 0.51
C ASP A 260 14.46 9.09 0.79
N GLY A 261 15.32 9.05 -0.23
CA GLY A 261 16.76 9.18 -0.10
C GLY A 261 17.48 7.94 0.44
N LEU A 262 16.79 6.78 0.58
CA LEU A 262 17.46 5.56 1.01
C LEU A 262 18.44 5.09 -0.07
N ARG A 263 19.62 4.62 0.37
CA ARG A 263 20.62 4.04 -0.52
C ARG A 263 20.77 2.54 -0.27
N PRO A 264 20.93 1.71 -1.33
CA PRO A 264 21.15 0.29 -1.17
C PRO A 264 22.49 0.02 -0.47
N SER A 265 22.48 -0.92 0.49
CA SER A 265 23.67 -1.29 1.26
C SER A 265 23.65 -2.77 1.64
N GLY A 266 24.71 -3.24 2.32
CA GLY A 266 24.81 -4.64 2.79
C GLY A 266 24.07 -4.91 4.10
N ARG A 267 23.61 -3.89 4.83
CA ARG A 267 23.02 -4.02 6.17
C ARG A 267 21.76 -3.19 6.33
N GLY A 268 20.96 -3.52 7.35
CA GLY A 268 19.78 -2.75 7.76
C GLY A 268 18.76 -2.52 6.64
N ARG A 269 18.18 -1.36 6.61
CA ARG A 269 17.14 -0.95 5.63
C ARG A 269 17.68 -0.95 4.19
N GLY A 270 18.93 -0.55 3.98
CA GLY A 270 19.56 -0.57 2.66
C GLY A 270 19.75 -1.99 2.09
N ARG A 271 19.85 -3.03 2.93
CA ARG A 271 19.84 -4.43 2.50
C ARG A 271 18.46 -4.81 1.93
N ASN A 272 17.38 -4.38 2.58
CA ASN A 272 16.04 -4.63 2.07
C ASN A 272 15.83 -3.92 0.72
N PHE A 273 16.30 -2.68 0.57
CA PHE A 273 16.31 -2.00 -0.72
C PHE A 273 17.09 -2.79 -1.78
N ARG A 274 18.29 -3.26 -1.43
CA ARG A 274 19.09 -4.09 -2.34
C ARG A 274 18.38 -5.38 -2.78
N ASP A 275 17.50 -5.94 -1.96
CA ASP A 275 16.73 -7.13 -2.32
C ASP A 275 15.71 -6.84 -3.43
N PHE A 276 15.05 -5.68 -3.44
CA PHE A 276 14.23 -5.24 -4.57
C PHE A 276 15.08 -5.03 -5.84
N LEU A 277 16.25 -4.41 -5.71
CA LEU A 277 17.16 -4.21 -6.85
C LEU A 277 17.67 -5.53 -7.45
N LYS A 278 17.81 -6.59 -6.66
CA LYS A 278 18.16 -7.94 -7.17
C LYS A 278 17.06 -8.54 -8.06
N VAL A 279 15.79 -8.24 -7.75
CA VAL A 279 14.67 -8.66 -8.60
C VAL A 279 14.73 -7.96 -9.95
N LEU A 280 15.13 -6.68 -9.95
CA LEU A 280 15.22 -5.86 -11.17
C LEU A 280 16.50 -6.10 -11.97
N ALA A 281 17.56 -6.61 -11.34
CA ALA A 281 18.88 -6.73 -11.98
C ALA A 281 18.90 -7.57 -13.29
N PRO A 282 18.16 -8.68 -13.42
CA PRO A 282 18.08 -9.41 -14.69
C PRO A 282 17.51 -8.60 -15.85
N ALA A 283 16.67 -7.61 -15.54
CA ALA A 283 16.03 -6.76 -16.52
C ALA A 283 16.94 -5.65 -17.08
N LEU A 284 18.14 -5.43 -16.51
CA LEU A 284 19.11 -4.43 -17.00
C LEU A 284 19.54 -4.63 -18.47
N ASN A 285 19.42 -5.85 -18.97
CA ASN A 285 19.71 -6.14 -20.38
C ASN A 285 18.65 -5.58 -21.34
N TYR A 286 17.57 -5.03 -20.83
CA TYR A 286 16.51 -4.45 -21.64
C TYR A 286 16.86 -3.03 -22.04
N SER A 287 16.73 -2.74 -23.33
CA SER A 287 17.11 -1.46 -23.94
C SER A 287 16.35 -0.25 -23.37
N ARG A 288 15.25 -0.48 -22.63
CA ARG A 288 14.40 0.59 -22.02
C ARG A 288 14.41 0.62 -20.50
N MET A 289 15.30 -0.13 -19.84
CA MET A 289 15.30 -0.21 -18.37
C MET A 289 15.55 1.15 -17.71
N GLU A 290 16.48 1.95 -18.24
CA GLU A 290 16.76 3.27 -17.73
C GLU A 290 15.54 4.19 -17.87
N GLU A 291 14.90 4.22 -19.02
CA GLU A 291 13.68 4.97 -19.28
C GLU A 291 12.55 4.51 -18.35
N THR A 292 12.43 3.20 -18.12
CA THR A 292 11.41 2.61 -17.24
C THR A 292 11.61 3.05 -15.79
N VAL A 293 12.84 3.03 -15.28
CA VAL A 293 13.16 3.48 -13.91
C VAL A 293 12.88 4.98 -13.76
N GLN A 294 13.30 5.80 -14.72
CA GLN A 294 13.04 7.24 -14.71
C GLN A 294 11.53 7.56 -14.78
N ALA A 295 10.78 6.84 -15.61
CA ALA A 295 9.34 7.01 -15.69
C ALA A 295 8.64 6.55 -14.40
N ALA A 296 9.10 5.46 -13.76
CA ALA A 296 8.54 4.96 -12.52
C ALA A 296 8.78 5.93 -11.35
N THR A 297 9.98 6.51 -11.23
CA THR A 297 10.27 7.50 -10.16
C THR A 297 9.46 8.78 -10.35
N ARG A 298 9.27 9.27 -11.58
CA ARG A 298 8.38 10.41 -11.85
C ARG A 298 6.91 10.10 -11.55
N ALA A 299 6.43 8.93 -11.95
CA ALA A 299 5.04 8.51 -11.66
C ALA A 299 4.80 8.32 -10.18
N GLU A 300 5.79 7.81 -9.44
CA GLU A 300 5.72 7.66 -7.99
C GLU A 300 5.72 9.03 -7.28
N MET A 301 6.55 9.98 -7.72
CA MET A 301 6.52 11.35 -7.20
C MET A 301 5.15 11.99 -7.44
N GLU A 302 4.56 11.79 -8.61
CA GLU A 302 3.21 12.26 -8.91
C GLU A 302 2.16 11.59 -8.02
N LEU A 303 2.27 10.28 -7.78
CA LEU A 303 1.38 9.56 -6.85
C LEU A 303 1.50 10.12 -5.42
N ARG A 304 2.69 10.50 -4.97
CA ARG A 304 2.90 11.09 -3.64
C ARG A 304 2.16 12.39 -3.40
N THR A 305 1.74 13.10 -4.47
CA THR A 305 0.90 14.29 -4.31
C THR A 305 -0.49 13.99 -3.75
N VAL A 306 -0.93 12.73 -3.73
CA VAL A 306 -2.18 12.34 -3.08
C VAL A 306 -2.01 12.06 -1.57
N ALA A 307 -0.79 11.87 -1.09
CA ALA A 307 -0.50 11.68 0.32
C ALA A 307 -0.74 12.97 1.11
N SER A 308 -0.78 12.85 2.43
CA SER A 308 -0.78 14.00 3.34
C SER A 308 0.53 14.79 3.21
N GLU A 309 0.51 16.06 3.61
CA GLU A 309 1.70 16.92 3.61
C GLU A 309 2.85 16.29 4.42
N PRO A 310 4.10 16.43 3.99
CA PRO A 310 5.24 15.85 4.69
C PRO A 310 5.53 16.55 6.01
N ASP A 311 5.96 15.78 7.02
CA ASP A 311 6.36 16.29 8.34
C ASP A 311 7.86 16.56 8.38
N GLY A 312 8.27 17.76 7.94
CA GLY A 312 9.65 18.24 8.09
C GLY A 312 10.71 17.46 7.29
N PHE A 313 10.32 16.84 6.19
CA PHE A 313 11.24 16.18 5.24
C PHE A 313 10.85 16.49 3.80
N GLU A 314 11.78 16.31 2.88
CA GLU A 314 11.55 16.45 1.44
C GLU A 314 11.89 15.14 0.73
N ASP A 315 11.08 14.81 -0.26
CA ASP A 315 11.40 13.72 -1.19
C ASP A 315 12.55 14.15 -2.12
N LEU A 316 13.42 13.23 -2.51
CA LEU A 316 14.41 13.49 -3.56
C LEU A 316 13.71 13.75 -4.90
N CYS A 317 14.38 14.48 -5.79
CA CYS A 317 13.85 14.61 -7.15
C CYS A 317 13.87 13.26 -7.88
N PRO A 318 12.95 13.04 -8.85
CA PRO A 318 12.85 11.77 -9.55
C PRO A 318 14.13 11.32 -10.26
N GLU A 319 14.93 12.27 -10.75
CA GLU A 319 16.19 12.02 -11.45
C GLU A 319 17.25 11.46 -10.50
N GLU A 320 17.40 12.05 -9.31
CA GLU A 320 18.31 11.55 -8.26
C GLU A 320 17.87 10.17 -7.75
N ALA A 321 16.57 9.98 -7.56
CA ALA A 321 16.02 8.69 -7.16
C ALA A 321 16.27 7.60 -8.22
N ALA A 322 16.11 7.93 -9.51
CA ALA A 322 16.40 7.01 -10.61
C ALA A 322 17.89 6.64 -10.65
N ASP A 323 18.80 7.61 -10.45
CA ASP A 323 20.25 7.35 -10.41
C ASP A 323 20.63 6.40 -9.26
N ILE A 324 20.03 6.56 -8.08
CA ILE A 324 20.25 5.64 -6.94
C ILE A 324 19.88 4.21 -7.34
N ILE A 325 18.72 4.01 -8.00
CA ILE A 325 18.26 2.69 -8.43
C ILE A 325 19.20 2.09 -9.47
N LEU A 326 19.49 2.83 -10.56
CA LEU A 326 20.30 2.36 -11.67
C LEU A 326 21.73 2.06 -11.24
N THR A 327 22.35 2.94 -10.42
CA THR A 327 23.67 2.69 -9.82
C THR A 327 23.65 1.46 -8.92
N GLY A 328 22.59 1.27 -8.13
CA GLY A 328 22.44 0.10 -7.28
C GLY A 328 22.35 -1.19 -8.06
N ILE A 329 21.54 -1.22 -9.13
CA ILE A 329 21.38 -2.39 -10.00
C ILE A 329 22.72 -2.72 -10.70
N ARG A 330 23.40 -1.72 -11.28
CA ARG A 330 24.72 -1.92 -11.93
C ARG A 330 25.77 -2.51 -10.99
N LYS A 331 25.76 -2.15 -9.70
CA LYS A 331 26.66 -2.74 -8.68
C LYS A 331 26.32 -4.18 -8.32
N ILE A 332 25.06 -4.60 -8.49
CA ILE A 332 24.60 -5.97 -8.24
C ILE A 332 24.97 -6.89 -9.40
N SER A 333 24.94 -6.38 -10.62
CA SER A 333 25.21 -7.14 -11.85
C SER A 333 26.43 -6.55 -12.59
N PRO A 334 27.64 -6.67 -12.03
CA PRO A 334 28.84 -6.07 -12.63
C PRO A 334 29.25 -6.65 -13.99
N THR A 335 28.64 -7.79 -14.39
CA THR A 335 28.92 -8.49 -15.66
C THR A 335 28.15 -7.92 -16.85
N ILE A 336 27.25 -6.96 -16.62
CA ILE A 336 26.45 -6.35 -17.68
C ILE A 336 27.10 -5.02 -18.04
N GLY A 337 28.12 -5.10 -18.90
CA GLY A 337 28.66 -3.92 -19.57
C GLY A 337 27.61 -3.25 -20.46
N PRO A 338 27.84 -1.98 -20.90
CA PRO A 338 26.93 -1.32 -21.82
C PRO A 338 26.75 -2.23 -23.03
N VAL A 339 25.51 -2.49 -23.41
CA VAL A 339 25.19 -3.20 -24.66
C VAL A 339 25.89 -2.44 -25.77
N SER A 340 26.98 -3.01 -26.25
CA SER A 340 27.75 -2.51 -27.37
C SER A 340 26.76 -2.34 -28.56
N THR A 341 26.76 -1.15 -29.13
CA THR A 341 26.13 -0.76 -30.40
C THR A 341 26.68 -1.57 -31.59
N ALA A 342 26.82 -2.88 -31.45
CA ALA A 342 27.42 -3.78 -32.42
C ALA A 342 26.41 -4.46 -33.37
N LEU A 343 25.14 -4.02 -33.41
CA LEU A 343 24.12 -4.54 -34.31
C LEU A 343 23.80 -3.60 -35.50
N GLN A 344 24.72 -2.69 -35.85
CA GLN A 344 24.57 -1.85 -37.07
C GLN A 344 25.60 -2.17 -38.17
N LYS A 345 26.18 -3.36 -38.21
CA LYS A 345 27.09 -3.75 -39.33
C LYS A 345 26.83 -5.16 -39.79
N VAL A 346 25.61 -5.50 -40.18
CA VAL A 346 25.34 -6.61 -41.10
C VAL A 346 24.11 -6.25 -41.93
N THR A 347 24.21 -5.23 -42.75
CA THR A 347 23.52 -5.07 -44.06
C THR A 347 24.24 -3.92 -44.79
N SER A 348 25.31 -4.30 -45.44
CA SER A 348 25.84 -3.58 -46.60
C SER A 348 26.35 -4.62 -47.57
#